data_3ea35e683e621766eb3ce32d21f55bc5
#
_entry.id   3ea35e683e621766eb3ce32d21f55bc5
#
_cell.length_a   1.000
_cell.length_b   1.000
_cell.length_c   1.000
_cell.angle_alpha   90.00
_cell.angle_beta   90.00
_cell.angle_gamma   90.00
#
_symmetry.space_group_name_H-M   'P 1'
#
loop_
_entity.id
_entity.type
_entity.pdbx_description
1 polymer ?
#
loop_
_entity_poly.entity_id
_entity_poly.type
_entity_poly.pdbx_seq_one_letter_code
_entity_poly.pdbx_strand_id
1 'polypeptide(L)'
;NITFGKTLLLPLLGPSAFTGWSQALKYAHNYLSFPFTVGVALIFLMWIAGNIPNRMDVEWAKRGGGLVGDDHPPAGRFNGGQKMIYWIVVLGGTAVAVSGYILMFPFYGTGIAGMQLAQIVHGIVGVLFVAAMLAHIYIGTVGMEGAFEAMGTGEVDINWAKQHHSEWVEEQMSGSGRAAPRATPAE
;
A
#
# COMPACT_ATOMS: atom_id res chain seq x y z
N ASN A 1 -2.40 -20.29 -7.95
CA ASN A 1 -3.23 -21.26 -8.68
C ASN A 1 -2.55 -22.62 -8.91
N ILE A 2 -1.24 -22.67 -9.02
CA ILE A 2 -0.55 -23.94 -9.32
C ILE A 2 -0.62 -24.91 -8.14
N THR A 3 -0.31 -24.48 -6.93
CA THR A 3 -0.30 -25.37 -5.77
C THR A 3 -1.68 -25.48 -5.15
N PHE A 4 -2.28 -24.39 -4.77
CA PHE A 4 -3.58 -24.34 -4.12
C PHE A 4 -4.72 -24.78 -5.06
N GLY A 5 -4.68 -24.32 -6.30
CA GLY A 5 -5.65 -24.70 -7.31
C GLY A 5 -5.61 -26.18 -7.66
N LYS A 6 -4.40 -26.76 -7.82
CA LYS A 6 -4.25 -28.19 -8.15
C LYS A 6 -4.70 -29.12 -7.01
N THR A 7 -4.42 -28.75 -5.77
CA THR A 7 -4.73 -29.63 -4.62
C THR A 7 -6.15 -29.47 -4.10
N LEU A 8 -6.75 -28.29 -4.22
CA LEU A 8 -8.10 -28.03 -3.70
C LEU A 8 -9.15 -27.85 -4.81
N LEU A 9 -8.89 -26.97 -5.79
CA LEU A 9 -9.92 -26.61 -6.76
C LEU A 9 -10.06 -27.62 -7.89
N LEU A 10 -8.97 -28.22 -8.36
CA LEU A 10 -9.04 -29.21 -9.44
C LEU A 10 -9.86 -30.46 -9.06
N PRO A 11 -9.69 -31.07 -7.87
CA PRO A 11 -10.53 -32.20 -7.46
C PRO A 11 -12.00 -31.83 -7.28
N LEU A 12 -12.30 -30.60 -6.86
CA LEU A 12 -13.66 -30.12 -6.64
C LEU A 12 -14.39 -29.74 -7.95
N LEU A 13 -13.70 -29.07 -8.85
CA LEU A 13 -14.29 -28.51 -10.07
C LEU A 13 -14.18 -29.44 -11.27
N GLY A 14 -13.26 -30.40 -11.24
CA GLY A 14 -12.88 -31.20 -12.40
C GLY A 14 -12.01 -30.44 -13.41
N PRO A 15 -11.36 -31.15 -14.36
CA PRO A 15 -10.36 -30.55 -15.26
C PRO A 15 -10.90 -29.44 -16.16
N SER A 16 -12.10 -29.60 -16.70
CA SER A 16 -12.70 -28.61 -17.62
C SER A 16 -13.01 -27.28 -16.91
N ALA A 17 -13.75 -27.32 -15.80
CA ALA A 17 -14.11 -26.13 -15.07
C ALA A 17 -12.88 -25.47 -14.44
N PHE A 18 -11.92 -26.26 -13.94
CA PHE A 18 -10.65 -25.73 -13.43
C PHE A 18 -9.84 -25.00 -14.52
N THR A 19 -9.82 -25.52 -15.74
CA THR A 19 -9.16 -24.85 -16.87
C THR A 19 -9.83 -23.53 -17.21
N GLY A 20 -11.17 -23.51 -17.32
CA GLY A 20 -11.93 -22.29 -17.54
C GLY A 20 -11.70 -21.23 -16.46
N TRP A 21 -11.73 -21.63 -15.18
CA TRP A 21 -11.42 -20.79 -14.04
C TRP A 21 -10.00 -20.20 -14.12
N SER A 22 -9.01 -21.05 -14.41
CA SER A 22 -7.61 -20.61 -14.50
C SER A 22 -7.38 -19.62 -15.64
N GLN A 23 -8.05 -19.80 -16.76
CA GLN A 23 -8.00 -18.86 -17.89
C GLN A 23 -8.67 -17.54 -17.53
N ALA A 24 -9.84 -17.55 -16.92
CA ALA A 24 -10.53 -16.34 -16.48
C ALA A 24 -9.67 -15.52 -15.53
N LEU A 25 -9.04 -16.15 -14.53
CA LEU A 25 -8.13 -15.48 -13.61
C LEU A 25 -6.89 -14.92 -14.31
N LYS A 26 -6.33 -15.65 -15.28
CA LYS A 26 -5.20 -15.16 -16.08
C LYS A 26 -5.57 -13.87 -16.83
N TYR A 27 -6.71 -13.89 -17.52
CA TYR A 27 -7.17 -12.70 -18.27
C TYR A 27 -7.47 -11.54 -17.32
N ALA A 28 -8.19 -11.78 -16.24
CA ALA A 28 -8.47 -10.75 -15.23
C ALA A 28 -7.17 -10.14 -14.68
N HIS A 29 -6.19 -10.96 -14.31
CA HIS A 29 -4.90 -10.51 -13.83
C HIS A 29 -4.17 -9.64 -14.88
N ASN A 30 -4.11 -10.10 -16.12
CA ASN A 30 -3.42 -9.38 -17.19
C ASN A 30 -4.10 -8.04 -17.50
N TYR A 31 -5.44 -7.99 -17.60
CA TYR A 31 -6.15 -6.73 -17.88
C TYR A 31 -6.12 -5.76 -16.70
N LEU A 32 -6.23 -6.26 -15.46
CA LEU A 32 -6.14 -5.42 -14.27
C LEU A 32 -4.74 -4.84 -14.03
N SER A 33 -3.70 -5.41 -14.63
CA SER A 33 -2.34 -4.88 -14.53
C SER A 33 -2.20 -3.46 -15.10
N PHE A 34 -2.98 -3.10 -16.13
CA PHE A 34 -2.92 -1.78 -16.74
C PHE A 34 -3.46 -0.67 -15.81
N PRO A 35 -4.71 -0.75 -15.31
CA PRO A 35 -5.19 0.24 -14.34
C PRO A 35 -4.38 0.23 -13.05
N PHE A 36 -3.87 -0.92 -12.60
CA PHE A 36 -2.96 -1.00 -11.47
C PHE A 36 -1.69 -0.16 -11.70
N THR A 37 -1.03 -0.32 -12.84
CA THR A 37 0.18 0.46 -13.19
C THR A 37 -0.10 1.96 -13.23
N VAL A 38 -1.23 2.35 -13.83
CA VAL A 38 -1.65 3.76 -13.85
C VAL A 38 -1.90 4.25 -12.42
N GLY A 39 -2.55 3.44 -11.58
CA GLY A 39 -2.78 3.77 -10.18
C GLY A 39 -1.48 3.99 -9.40
N VAL A 40 -0.48 3.12 -9.56
CA VAL A 40 0.84 3.28 -8.93
C VAL A 40 1.53 4.57 -9.40
N ALA A 41 1.48 4.86 -10.71
CA ALA A 41 2.04 6.10 -11.25
C ALA A 41 1.34 7.36 -10.70
N LEU A 42 0.02 7.34 -10.60
CA LEU A 42 -0.75 8.43 -10.01
C LEU A 42 -0.43 8.63 -8.53
N ILE A 43 -0.36 7.54 -7.74
CA ILE A 43 0.05 7.59 -6.34
C ILE A 43 1.44 8.23 -6.20
N PHE A 44 2.39 7.82 -7.05
CA PHE A 44 3.72 8.41 -7.06
C PHE A 44 3.65 9.91 -7.32
N LEU A 45 3.03 10.33 -8.42
CA LEU A 45 3.00 11.74 -8.84
C LEU A 45 2.25 12.65 -7.85
N MET A 46 1.15 12.17 -7.28
CA MET A 46 0.30 12.98 -6.40
C MET A 46 0.89 13.19 -5.01
N TRP A 47 1.64 12.22 -4.48
CA TRP A 47 2.05 12.24 -3.08
C TRP A 47 3.56 12.20 -2.83
N ILE A 48 4.39 12.18 -3.86
CA ILE A 48 5.86 12.11 -3.71
C ILE A 48 6.40 13.22 -2.81
N ALA A 49 5.92 14.46 -2.98
CA ALA A 49 6.41 15.61 -2.24
C ALA A 49 6.23 15.47 -0.71
N GLY A 50 5.10 14.89 -0.28
CA GLY A 50 4.82 14.66 1.14
C GLY A 50 5.46 13.41 1.74
N ASN A 51 5.95 12.50 0.88
CA ASN A 51 6.47 11.20 1.29
C ASN A 51 7.99 11.07 1.18
N ILE A 52 8.71 12.17 0.97
CA ILE A 52 10.17 12.17 1.02
C ILE A 52 10.61 11.89 2.46
N PRO A 53 11.45 10.87 2.70
CA PRO A 53 11.93 10.55 4.04
C PRO A 53 12.72 11.70 4.66
N ASN A 54 12.54 11.92 5.96
CA ASN A 54 13.23 12.96 6.71
C ASN A 54 13.72 12.46 8.07
N ARG A 55 14.33 13.34 8.88
CA ARG A 55 14.89 12.97 10.19
C ARG A 55 13.82 12.55 11.20
N MET A 56 12.61 13.09 11.10
CA MET A 56 11.50 12.71 11.99
C MET A 56 11.08 11.24 11.76
N ASP A 57 11.16 10.76 10.52
CA ASP A 57 10.83 9.36 10.22
C ASP A 57 11.81 8.39 10.89
N VAL A 58 13.10 8.78 10.98
CA VAL A 58 14.12 8.00 11.70
C VAL A 58 13.86 8.00 13.21
N GLU A 59 13.50 9.15 13.78
CA GLU A 59 13.15 9.26 15.19
C GLU A 59 11.87 8.48 15.50
N TRP A 60 10.87 8.58 14.64
CA TRP A 60 9.63 7.80 14.71
C TRP A 60 9.92 6.28 14.73
N ALA A 61 10.79 5.81 13.84
CA ALA A 61 11.18 4.40 13.79
C ALA A 61 11.94 3.94 15.05
N LYS A 62 12.85 4.77 15.58
CA LYS A 62 13.60 4.47 16.80
C LYS A 62 12.72 4.33 18.04
N ARG A 63 11.62 5.05 18.09
CA ARG A 63 10.64 5.00 19.19
C ARG A 63 9.57 3.92 18.99
N GLY A 64 9.78 2.98 18.06
CA GLY A 64 8.84 1.89 17.79
C GLY A 64 7.61 2.28 16.99
N GLY A 65 7.58 3.49 16.41
CA GLY A 65 6.55 3.91 15.47
C GLY A 65 5.13 4.06 16.03
N GLY A 66 4.99 4.21 17.35
CA GLY A 66 3.69 4.19 18.01
C GLY A 66 3.01 2.81 18.04
N LEU A 67 3.73 1.75 17.61
CA LEU A 67 3.25 0.36 17.66
C LEU A 67 3.65 -0.33 18.97
N VAL A 68 4.61 0.24 19.69
CA VAL A 68 5.14 -0.32 20.94
C VAL A 68 5.13 0.78 22.01
N GLY A 69 4.33 0.57 23.07
CA GLY A 69 4.19 1.53 24.18
C GLY A 69 3.22 2.68 23.86
N ASP A 70 3.12 3.62 24.80
CA ASP A 70 2.19 4.77 24.72
C ASP A 70 2.87 6.03 24.16
N ASP A 71 4.11 5.93 23.66
CA ASP A 71 4.85 7.05 23.11
C ASP A 71 4.44 7.31 21.65
N HIS A 72 3.92 8.49 21.38
CA HIS A 72 3.55 8.94 20.05
C HIS A 72 4.59 9.95 19.54
N PRO A 73 5.57 9.49 18.75
CA PRO A 73 6.60 10.37 18.20
C PRO A 73 6.00 11.48 17.34
N PRO A 74 6.56 12.71 17.36
CA PRO A 74 6.07 13.81 16.55
C PRO A 74 6.09 13.43 15.06
N ALA A 75 5.04 13.79 14.35
CA ALA A 75 4.91 13.52 12.94
C ALA A 75 4.26 14.70 12.20
N GLY A 76 4.72 14.92 10.96
CA GLY A 76 4.12 15.85 10.04
C GLY A 76 2.84 15.29 9.40
N ARG A 77 2.49 15.78 8.20
CA ARG A 77 1.30 15.33 7.45
C ARG A 77 1.24 13.82 7.27
N PHE A 78 2.38 13.18 7.02
CA PHE A 78 2.54 11.74 6.96
C PHE A 78 3.59 11.31 7.97
N ASN A 79 3.28 10.31 8.78
CA ASN A 79 4.22 9.70 9.71
C ASN A 79 5.12 8.67 9.00
N GLY A 80 6.16 8.18 9.69
CA GLY A 80 7.12 7.24 9.13
C GLY A 80 6.48 5.95 8.60
N GLY A 81 5.44 5.42 9.27
CA GLY A 81 4.70 4.24 8.83
C GLY A 81 3.91 4.48 7.53
N GLN A 82 3.25 5.63 7.42
CA GLN A 82 2.55 6.03 6.20
C GLN A 82 3.51 6.21 5.03
N LYS A 83 4.68 6.83 5.26
CA LYS A 83 5.74 6.94 4.24
C LYS A 83 6.32 5.58 3.85
N MET A 84 6.49 4.69 4.81
CA MET A 84 6.95 3.33 4.54
C MET A 84 5.99 2.59 3.62
N ILE A 85 4.68 2.60 3.91
CA ILE A 85 3.70 1.94 3.05
C ILE A 85 3.61 2.60 1.67
N TYR A 86 3.73 3.93 1.59
CA TYR A 86 3.81 4.63 0.32
C TYR A 86 4.96 4.11 -0.55
N TRP A 87 6.17 3.97 -0.01
CA TRP A 87 7.32 3.48 -0.76
C TRP A 87 7.23 1.98 -1.07
N ILE A 88 6.60 1.18 -0.21
CA ILE A 88 6.25 -0.22 -0.53
C ILE A 88 5.34 -0.27 -1.75
N VAL A 89 4.30 0.60 -1.80
CA VAL A 89 3.38 0.66 -2.94
C VAL A 89 4.11 1.10 -4.21
N VAL A 90 4.88 2.16 -4.16
CA VAL A 90 5.58 2.70 -5.34
C VAL A 90 6.65 1.74 -5.86
N LEU A 91 7.58 1.31 -5.00
CA LEU A 91 8.69 0.46 -5.44
C LEU A 91 8.23 -0.97 -5.69
N GLY A 92 7.45 -1.55 -4.78
CA GLY A 92 6.92 -2.90 -4.92
C GLY A 92 5.94 -3.01 -6.09
N GLY A 93 5.02 -2.05 -6.22
CA GLY A 93 4.08 -1.97 -7.33
C GLY A 93 4.78 -1.82 -8.68
N THR A 94 5.82 -0.99 -8.76
CA THR A 94 6.65 -0.84 -9.98
C THR A 94 7.38 -2.14 -10.31
N ALA A 95 8.00 -2.79 -9.31
CA ALA A 95 8.70 -4.05 -9.52
C ALA A 95 7.77 -5.17 -10.01
N VAL A 96 6.56 -5.27 -9.43
CA VAL A 96 5.53 -6.21 -9.85
C VAL A 96 5.03 -5.89 -11.26
N ALA A 97 4.79 -4.60 -11.58
CA ALA A 97 4.34 -4.21 -12.91
C ALA A 97 5.38 -4.50 -13.99
N VAL A 98 6.62 -4.08 -13.79
CA VAL A 98 7.71 -4.30 -14.76
C VAL A 98 7.96 -5.79 -14.98
N SER A 99 8.12 -6.57 -13.91
CA SER A 99 8.29 -8.02 -14.03
C SER A 99 7.07 -8.71 -14.64
N GLY A 100 5.86 -8.24 -14.32
CA GLY A 100 4.62 -8.73 -14.90
C GLY A 100 4.51 -8.50 -16.41
N TYR A 101 4.90 -7.31 -16.89
CA TYR A 101 4.93 -7.05 -18.34
C TYR A 101 5.99 -7.87 -19.08
N ILE A 102 7.16 -8.11 -18.48
CA ILE A 102 8.14 -9.02 -19.04
C ILE A 102 7.54 -10.42 -19.20
N LEU A 103 6.78 -10.90 -18.21
CA LEU A 103 6.11 -12.20 -18.25
C LEU A 103 4.90 -12.24 -19.20
N MET A 104 4.23 -11.10 -19.36
CA MET A 104 3.08 -10.97 -20.27
C MET A 104 3.50 -10.99 -21.75
N PHE A 105 4.66 -10.42 -22.06
CA PHE A 105 5.25 -10.36 -23.40
C PHE A 105 6.57 -11.15 -23.45
N PRO A 106 6.48 -12.50 -23.40
CA PRO A 106 7.64 -13.34 -23.23
C PRO A 106 8.65 -13.18 -24.39
N PHE A 107 9.90 -13.09 -24.03
CA PHE A 107 11.05 -12.94 -24.94
C PHE A 107 11.08 -11.61 -25.74
N TYR A 108 10.18 -10.68 -25.48
CA TYR A 108 10.26 -9.34 -26.05
C TYR A 108 11.28 -8.51 -25.27
N GLY A 109 12.47 -8.35 -25.85
CA GLY A 109 13.56 -7.60 -25.22
C GLY A 109 14.33 -8.33 -24.11
N THR A 110 14.05 -9.62 -23.85
CA THR A 110 14.76 -10.41 -22.82
C THR A 110 14.90 -11.87 -23.23
N GLY A 111 15.98 -12.54 -22.75
CA GLY A 111 16.23 -13.96 -22.94
C GLY A 111 15.75 -14.80 -21.75
N ILE A 112 16.13 -16.08 -21.76
CA ILE A 112 15.73 -17.05 -20.73
C ILE A 112 16.08 -16.57 -19.32
N ALA A 113 17.29 -16.08 -19.10
CA ALA A 113 17.73 -15.59 -17.79
C ALA A 113 16.88 -14.41 -17.29
N GLY A 114 16.52 -13.47 -18.18
CA GLY A 114 15.64 -12.36 -17.84
C GLY A 114 14.20 -12.80 -17.52
N MET A 115 13.68 -13.81 -18.23
CA MET A 115 12.39 -14.40 -17.92
C MET A 115 12.37 -15.11 -16.55
N GLN A 116 13.45 -15.83 -16.22
CA GLN A 116 13.61 -16.48 -14.91
C GLN A 116 13.67 -15.44 -13.78
N LEU A 117 14.47 -14.39 -13.97
CA LEU A 117 14.54 -13.28 -13.00
C LEU A 117 13.18 -12.60 -12.82
N ALA A 118 12.47 -12.31 -13.91
CA ALA A 118 11.15 -11.72 -13.85
C ALA A 118 10.16 -12.59 -13.07
N GLN A 119 10.20 -13.92 -13.24
CA GLN A 119 9.37 -14.85 -12.47
C GLN A 119 9.67 -14.80 -10.97
N ILE A 120 10.95 -14.79 -10.59
CA ILE A 120 11.37 -14.74 -9.18
C ILE A 120 10.94 -13.41 -8.56
N VAL A 121 11.23 -12.29 -9.22
CA VAL A 121 10.86 -10.95 -8.73
C VAL A 121 9.34 -10.83 -8.62
N HIS A 122 8.61 -11.19 -9.67
CA HIS A 122 7.15 -11.09 -9.66
C HIS A 122 6.51 -11.94 -8.55
N GLY A 123 6.98 -13.17 -8.37
CA GLY A 123 6.46 -14.06 -7.36
C GLY A 123 6.77 -13.60 -5.93
N ILE A 124 8.04 -13.29 -5.64
CA ILE A 124 8.45 -12.88 -4.30
C ILE A 124 7.85 -11.53 -3.93
N VAL A 125 8.03 -10.52 -4.79
CA VAL A 125 7.52 -9.17 -4.52
C VAL A 125 6.00 -9.17 -4.48
N GLY A 126 5.34 -9.93 -5.35
CA GLY A 126 3.88 -10.05 -5.36
C GLY A 126 3.32 -10.60 -4.05
N VAL A 127 3.91 -11.66 -3.49
CA VAL A 127 3.49 -12.23 -2.19
C VAL A 127 3.71 -11.23 -1.05
N LEU A 128 4.89 -10.61 -1.00
CA LEU A 128 5.20 -9.61 0.03
C LEU A 128 4.30 -8.38 -0.09
N PHE A 129 4.00 -7.96 -1.31
CA PHE A 129 3.10 -6.83 -1.58
C PHE A 129 1.67 -7.12 -1.09
N VAL A 130 1.14 -8.30 -1.38
CA VAL A 130 -0.19 -8.71 -0.87
C VAL A 130 -0.19 -8.73 0.66
N ALA A 131 0.83 -9.30 1.30
CA ALA A 131 0.94 -9.33 2.75
C ALA A 131 0.99 -7.91 3.35
N ALA A 132 1.79 -7.01 2.75
CA ALA A 132 1.86 -5.61 3.17
C ALA A 132 0.51 -4.88 3.02
N MET A 133 -0.23 -5.12 1.92
CA MET A 133 -1.54 -4.53 1.71
C MET A 133 -2.58 -5.05 2.71
N LEU A 134 -2.57 -6.33 3.04
CA LEU A 134 -3.46 -6.89 4.07
C LEU A 134 -3.17 -6.26 5.45
N ALA A 135 -1.89 -6.15 5.82
CA ALA A 135 -1.50 -5.46 7.05
C ALA A 135 -1.92 -3.99 7.05
N HIS A 136 -1.73 -3.28 5.93
CA HIS A 136 -2.14 -1.88 5.78
C HIS A 136 -3.66 -1.71 5.92
N ILE A 137 -4.45 -2.55 5.28
CA ILE A 137 -5.92 -2.54 5.42
C ILE A 137 -6.32 -2.80 6.87
N TYR A 138 -5.72 -3.80 7.51
CA TYR A 138 -6.00 -4.11 8.91
C TYR A 138 -5.71 -2.93 9.83
N ILE A 139 -4.52 -2.33 9.73
CA ILE A 139 -4.13 -1.18 10.56
C ILE A 139 -5.04 0.02 10.30
N GLY A 140 -5.35 0.31 9.03
CA GLY A 140 -6.17 1.46 8.64
C GLY A 140 -7.67 1.31 8.89
N THR A 141 -8.15 0.12 9.29
CA THR A 141 -9.58 -0.12 9.54
C THR A 141 -9.86 -0.57 10.97
N VAL A 142 -9.20 -1.61 11.44
CA VAL A 142 -9.49 -2.28 12.72
C VAL A 142 -8.37 -2.08 13.73
N GLY A 143 -7.12 -2.04 13.26
CA GLY A 143 -5.95 -2.07 14.12
C GLY A 143 -5.60 -0.73 14.78
N MET A 144 -6.12 0.39 14.27
CA MET A 144 -5.93 1.72 14.83
C MET A 144 -7.25 2.48 14.84
N GLU A 145 -7.76 2.72 16.04
CA GLU A 145 -9.00 3.49 16.24
C GLU A 145 -8.85 4.92 15.67
N GLY A 146 -9.88 5.39 14.95
CA GLY A 146 -9.88 6.72 14.31
C GLY A 146 -9.13 6.82 12.97
N ALA A 147 -8.31 5.82 12.59
CA ALA A 147 -7.51 5.89 11.37
C ALA A 147 -8.37 5.87 10.08
N PHE A 148 -9.49 5.15 10.11
CA PHE A 148 -10.38 5.03 8.95
C PHE A 148 -11.15 6.33 8.65
N GLU A 149 -11.43 7.14 9.66
CA GLU A 149 -12.25 8.35 9.55
C GLU A 149 -11.70 9.33 8.53
N ALA A 150 -10.37 9.53 8.51
CA ALA A 150 -9.69 10.37 7.53
C ALA A 150 -10.00 9.98 6.07
N MET A 151 -10.20 8.69 5.81
CA MET A 151 -10.50 8.16 4.47
C MET A 151 -12.01 8.08 4.21
N GLY A 152 -12.80 7.80 5.25
CA GLY A 152 -14.24 7.59 5.14
C GLY A 152 -15.03 8.90 5.06
N THR A 153 -14.70 9.86 5.92
CA THR A 153 -15.42 11.15 6.05
C THR A 153 -14.58 12.34 5.60
N GLY A 154 -13.25 12.20 5.54
CA GLY A 154 -12.32 13.31 5.31
C GLY A 154 -12.05 14.16 6.56
N GLU A 155 -12.55 13.75 7.71
CA GLU A 155 -12.42 14.44 9.00
C GLU A 155 -11.74 13.50 10.01
N VAL A 156 -11.05 14.07 10.99
CA VAL A 156 -10.44 13.33 12.11
C VAL A 156 -10.67 14.11 13.41
N ASP A 157 -10.76 13.41 14.52
CA ASP A 157 -10.77 14.02 15.83
C ASP A 157 -9.48 14.82 16.09
N ILE A 158 -9.61 16.01 16.67
CA ILE A 158 -8.49 16.92 16.89
C ILE A 158 -7.47 16.35 17.88
N ASN A 159 -7.89 15.56 18.87
CA ASN A 159 -6.99 14.95 19.83
C ASN A 159 -6.25 13.79 19.17
N TRP A 160 -6.92 13.00 18.34
CA TRP A 160 -6.31 11.99 17.50
C TRP A 160 -5.24 12.61 16.58
N ALA A 161 -5.58 13.72 15.90
CA ALA A 161 -4.64 14.41 15.03
C ALA A 161 -3.42 14.95 15.80
N LYS A 162 -3.60 15.53 16.99
CA LYS A 162 -2.52 15.98 17.86
C LYS A 162 -1.63 14.82 18.33
N GLN A 163 -2.19 13.68 18.57
CA GLN A 163 -1.48 12.49 19.03
C GLN A 163 -0.62 11.87 17.93
N HIS A 164 -1.17 11.78 16.70
CA HIS A 164 -0.54 11.06 15.59
C HIS A 164 0.16 11.95 14.57
N HIS A 165 -0.15 13.27 14.54
CA HIS A 165 0.33 14.25 13.55
C HIS A 165 0.59 15.62 14.20
N SER A 166 1.28 15.66 15.35
CA SER A 166 1.47 16.86 16.18
C SER A 166 2.04 18.05 15.40
N GLU A 167 3.11 17.84 14.65
CA GLU A 167 3.76 18.90 13.86
C GLU A 167 2.85 19.45 12.78
N TRP A 168 2.08 18.58 12.13
CA TRP A 168 1.11 19.02 11.11
C TRP A 168 0.00 19.87 11.73
N VAL A 169 -0.50 19.49 12.91
CA VAL A 169 -1.53 20.27 13.62
C VAL A 169 -0.98 21.63 14.02
N GLU A 170 0.24 21.71 14.52
CA GLU A 170 0.91 22.97 14.88
C GLU A 170 1.09 23.89 13.65
N GLU A 171 1.52 23.32 12.52
CA GLU A 171 1.61 24.05 11.25
C GLU A 171 0.25 24.63 10.81
N GLN A 172 -0.83 23.84 10.90
CA GLN A 172 -2.16 24.31 10.55
C GLN A 172 -2.68 25.38 11.49
N MET A 173 -2.41 25.27 12.79
CA MET A 173 -2.84 26.25 13.81
C MET A 173 -2.01 27.54 13.76
N SER A 174 -0.71 27.46 13.51
CA SER A 174 0.18 28.62 13.41
C SER A 174 0.10 29.33 12.07
N GLY A 175 -0.20 28.59 10.98
CA GLY A 175 -0.42 29.12 9.62
C GLY A 175 -1.81 29.71 9.36
N SER A 176 -2.62 29.90 10.40
CA SER A 176 -4.03 30.24 10.32
C SER A 176 -4.36 31.68 9.90
N GLY A 177 -3.96 32.00 8.64
CA GLY A 177 -4.73 32.87 7.77
C GLY A 177 -5.62 32.10 6.77
N ARG A 178 -5.63 30.74 6.81
CA ARG A 178 -6.48 29.88 5.98
C ARG A 178 -7.37 29.03 6.89
N ALA A 179 -8.67 29.09 6.64
CA ALA A 179 -9.77 28.48 7.38
C ALA A 179 -9.38 27.20 8.16
N ALA A 180 -9.57 27.22 9.48
CA ALA A 180 -9.44 26.06 10.35
C ALA A 180 -10.36 24.93 9.88
N PRO A 181 -9.92 23.65 9.92
CA PRO A 181 -10.82 22.52 9.76
C PRO A 181 -11.93 22.60 10.80
N ARG A 182 -13.18 22.39 10.39
CA ARG A 182 -14.30 22.30 11.32
C ARG A 182 -14.06 21.13 12.27
N ALA A 183 -13.75 21.44 13.53
CA ALA A 183 -13.78 20.48 14.60
C ALA A 183 -15.25 20.19 14.95
N THR A 184 -15.68 18.96 14.82
CA THR A 184 -16.94 18.48 15.41
C THR A 184 -16.68 18.21 16.89
N PRO A 185 -17.48 18.74 17.84
CA PRO A 185 -17.39 18.37 19.24
C PRO A 185 -17.77 16.90 19.40
N ALA A 186 -16.99 16.13 20.18
CA ALA A 186 -17.39 14.82 20.63
C ALA A 186 -18.63 14.96 21.55
N GLU A 187 -19.74 14.28 21.20
CA GLU A 187 -20.88 14.05 22.09
C GLU A 187 -20.58 12.92 23.06
#